data_e0e02f5016b7d77ecf1ef5a44dcb656a
#
_entry.id   e0e02f5016b7d77ecf1ef5a44dcb656a
#
_cell.length_a   1.000
_cell.length_b   1.000
_cell.length_c   1.000
_cell.angle_alpha   90.00
_cell.angle_beta   90.00
_cell.angle_gamma   90.00
#
_symmetry.space_group_name_H-M   'P 1'
#
loop_
_entity.id
_entity.type
_entity.pdbx_description
1 polymer ?
#
loop_
_entity_poly.entity_id
_entity_poly.type
_entity_poly.pdbx_seq_one_letter_code
_entity_poly.pdbx_strand_id
1 'polypeptide(L)'
;AEVSYDFTFENQPTTVELSKTDLTTGKELPGAHLKVTDSDGNTVDEWTSTEESHVIKELVVGKEYTMTETKPADGYVTAESITFTVENTAEIQKVEMKDDVTKVEISKTDITGETEIPGAKLTILDKDDQVVESWTSTEEAHYIEKLPIGKYTLREEQAPKGYLMTADVTIDVKDTREIQKVVMKDDTAKGKVILNKTDKSSGEPLKGVEFELRDSKGKVLETLKTDAAGHAESKLYEIATFKNGKYDTAIKYYLVETKTLDGYTLDQTKHEVTFSYVNDSTPVVEVTFNLTNEKPEVPETPNTPETPQSHEETKVSNAPKTGDSTNIWLPILLLVISTGGMAGLYIRKKKNIK
;
A
#
# COMPACT_ATOMS: atom_id res chain seq x y z
N ALA A 1 -20.99 92.68 40.00
CA ALA A 1 -21.63 91.40 39.60
C ALA A 1 -20.49 90.49 39.09
N GLU A 2 -20.21 89.40 39.79
CA GLU A 2 -19.32 88.31 39.32
C GLU A 2 -20.18 87.51 38.33
N VAL A 3 -19.62 87.35 37.14
CA VAL A 3 -20.19 86.48 36.10
C VAL A 3 -19.42 85.13 36.18
N SER A 4 -20.09 84.09 36.69
CA SER A 4 -19.60 82.72 36.68
C SER A 4 -19.95 82.08 35.32
N TYR A 5 -18.99 81.47 34.69
CA TYR A 5 -19.19 80.65 33.50
C TYR A 5 -18.93 79.20 33.88
N ASP A 6 -19.97 78.36 33.75
CA ASP A 6 -19.84 76.91 33.88
C ASP A 6 -19.50 76.33 32.52
N PHE A 7 -18.33 75.73 32.43
CA PHE A 7 -17.91 74.96 31.25
C PHE A 7 -18.00 73.47 31.58
N THR A 8 -18.81 72.73 30.82
CA THR A 8 -18.85 71.29 30.86
C THR A 8 -17.95 70.74 29.78
N PHE A 9 -16.97 69.97 30.16
CA PHE A 9 -16.08 69.25 29.21
C PHE A 9 -16.55 67.79 29.22
N GLU A 10 -16.94 67.23 28.04
CA GLU A 10 -17.22 65.86 27.86
C GLU A 10 -15.98 65.15 27.27
N ASN A 11 -15.45 64.19 28.00
CA ASN A 11 -14.38 63.30 27.50
C ASN A 11 -15.03 62.09 26.83
N GLN A 12 -14.59 61.79 25.59
CA GLN A 12 -14.93 60.56 24.91
C GLN A 12 -13.98 59.46 25.40
N PRO A 13 -14.46 58.24 25.74
CA PRO A 13 -13.59 57.12 26.05
C PRO A 13 -12.84 56.69 24.81
N THR A 14 -11.58 56.27 24.97
CA THR A 14 -10.85 55.61 23.91
C THR A 14 -11.55 54.32 23.50
N THR A 15 -11.55 54.01 22.20
CA THR A 15 -12.13 52.79 21.65
C THR A 15 -11.17 52.13 20.70
N VAL A 16 -10.80 50.87 20.98
CA VAL A 16 -9.96 50.04 20.12
C VAL A 16 -10.78 48.85 19.64
N GLU A 17 -10.87 48.68 18.33
CA GLU A 17 -11.48 47.56 17.65
C GLU A 17 -10.40 46.56 17.26
N LEU A 18 -10.51 45.34 17.74
CA LEU A 18 -9.55 44.25 17.56
C LEU A 18 -10.18 43.17 16.67
N SER A 19 -9.64 43.03 15.48
CA SER A 19 -10.10 42.03 14.51
C SER A 19 -9.16 40.83 14.50
N LYS A 20 -9.73 39.64 14.44
CA LYS A 20 -9.05 38.37 14.22
C LYS A 20 -9.52 37.80 12.90
N THR A 21 -8.69 37.82 11.86
CA THR A 21 -9.14 37.52 10.49
C THR A 21 -8.37 36.37 9.84
N ASP A 22 -9.02 35.68 8.90
CA ASP A 22 -8.39 34.71 8.01
C ASP A 22 -7.51 35.47 6.99
N LEU A 23 -6.25 35.11 6.86
CA LEU A 23 -5.25 35.79 6.01
C LEU A 23 -5.68 35.83 4.53
N THR A 24 -6.35 34.77 4.05
CA THR A 24 -6.73 34.63 2.64
C THR A 24 -8.03 35.35 2.31
N THR A 25 -9.04 35.24 3.18
CA THR A 25 -10.37 35.79 2.91
C THR A 25 -10.60 37.18 3.52
N GLY A 26 -9.81 37.57 4.50
CA GLY A 26 -9.96 38.82 5.26
C GLY A 26 -11.23 38.86 6.11
N LYS A 27 -11.93 37.75 6.30
CA LYS A 27 -13.12 37.67 7.15
C LYS A 27 -12.75 37.43 8.59
N GLU A 28 -13.57 37.90 9.52
CA GLU A 28 -13.45 37.56 10.93
C GLU A 28 -13.40 36.05 11.11
N LEU A 29 -12.50 35.60 11.99
CA LEU A 29 -12.17 34.20 12.26
C LEU A 29 -12.61 33.84 13.66
N PRO A 30 -13.70 33.10 13.86
CA PRO A 30 -14.16 32.66 15.17
C PRO A 30 -13.31 31.50 15.72
N GLY A 31 -13.21 31.42 17.05
CA GLY A 31 -12.65 30.28 17.76
C GLY A 31 -11.20 30.42 18.22
N ALA A 32 -10.50 31.50 17.88
CA ALA A 32 -9.19 31.82 18.42
C ALA A 32 -9.28 32.40 19.84
N HIS A 33 -8.37 32.00 20.73
CA HIS A 33 -8.29 32.58 22.06
C HIS A 33 -7.27 33.70 22.09
N LEU A 34 -7.69 34.88 22.47
CA LEU A 34 -6.94 36.12 22.41
C LEU A 34 -6.83 36.76 23.77
N LYS A 35 -5.72 37.44 24.02
CA LYS A 35 -5.45 38.16 25.24
C LYS A 35 -4.78 39.48 24.91
N VAL A 36 -5.19 40.56 25.61
CA VAL A 36 -4.47 41.84 25.61
C VAL A 36 -3.82 42.04 26.97
N THR A 37 -2.52 42.38 26.95
CA THR A 37 -1.74 42.75 28.12
C THR A 37 -1.26 44.17 28.03
N ASP A 38 -1.07 44.83 29.22
CA ASP A 38 -0.36 46.10 29.30
C ASP A 38 1.16 45.91 29.25
N SER A 39 1.91 47.00 29.31
CA SER A 39 3.41 47.03 29.31
C SER A 39 4.02 46.32 30.53
N ASP A 40 3.29 46.14 31.61
CA ASP A 40 3.73 45.44 32.82
C ASP A 40 3.41 43.94 32.78
N GLY A 41 2.76 43.49 31.69
CA GLY A 41 2.34 42.09 31.51
C GLY A 41 1.03 41.70 32.15
N ASN A 42 0.30 42.69 32.74
CA ASN A 42 -1.03 42.40 33.32
C ASN A 42 -2.06 42.18 32.22
N THR A 43 -2.92 41.19 32.41
CA THR A 43 -4.05 40.95 31.50
C THR A 43 -5.07 42.05 31.62
N VAL A 44 -5.37 42.72 30.52
CA VAL A 44 -6.38 43.76 30.39
C VAL A 44 -7.71 43.17 29.94
N ASP A 45 -7.64 42.26 28.96
CA ASP A 45 -8.81 41.57 28.47
C ASP A 45 -8.43 40.21 27.85
N GLU A 46 -9.38 39.26 27.87
CA GLU A 46 -9.21 37.92 27.28
C GLU A 46 -10.56 37.44 26.74
N TRP A 47 -10.58 36.96 25.49
CA TRP A 47 -11.82 36.53 24.84
C TRP A 47 -11.54 35.42 23.81
N THR A 48 -12.64 34.80 23.36
CA THR A 48 -12.63 33.94 22.17
C THR A 48 -13.17 34.72 20.98
N SER A 49 -12.47 34.76 19.85
CA SER A 49 -12.90 35.46 18.65
C SER A 49 -14.23 34.93 18.13
N THR A 50 -14.99 35.81 17.49
CA THR A 50 -16.30 35.53 16.90
C THR A 50 -16.34 35.98 15.43
N GLU A 51 -17.50 35.96 14.80
CA GLU A 51 -17.72 36.54 13.45
C GLU A 51 -17.70 38.07 13.43
N GLU A 52 -17.52 38.70 14.60
CA GLU A 52 -17.47 40.17 14.79
C GLU A 52 -16.15 40.54 15.48
N SER A 53 -15.65 41.75 15.21
CA SER A 53 -14.51 42.32 15.89
C SER A 53 -14.78 42.52 17.40
N HIS A 54 -13.74 42.45 18.21
CA HIS A 54 -13.82 42.69 19.64
C HIS A 54 -13.50 44.16 19.97
N VAL A 55 -14.24 44.77 20.86
CA VAL A 55 -14.09 46.21 21.20
C VAL A 55 -13.69 46.36 22.66
N ILE A 56 -12.52 47.01 22.88
CA ILE A 56 -12.09 47.41 24.20
C ILE A 56 -12.19 48.93 24.31
N LYS A 57 -12.76 49.41 25.42
CA LYS A 57 -12.92 50.82 25.73
C LYS A 57 -12.05 51.21 26.93
N GLU A 58 -11.79 52.54 27.07
CA GLU A 58 -11.13 53.14 28.23
C GLU A 58 -9.69 52.71 28.44
N LEU A 59 -9.01 52.24 27.38
CA LEU A 59 -7.57 52.04 27.44
C LEU A 59 -6.84 53.36 27.59
N VAL A 60 -5.70 53.37 28.33
CA VAL A 60 -4.96 54.57 28.66
C VAL A 60 -4.21 55.12 27.46
N VAL A 61 -4.46 56.38 27.08
CA VAL A 61 -3.74 57.07 25.99
C VAL A 61 -2.25 57.08 26.22
N GLY A 62 -1.45 56.83 25.15
CA GLY A 62 -0.01 56.79 25.15
C GLY A 62 0.59 55.52 25.79
N LYS A 63 -0.23 54.60 26.30
CA LYS A 63 0.22 53.32 26.80
C LYS A 63 0.29 52.30 25.67
N GLU A 64 1.29 51.44 25.75
CA GLU A 64 1.48 50.30 24.86
C GLU A 64 0.75 49.05 25.39
N TYR A 65 0.09 48.33 24.52
CA TYR A 65 -0.62 47.07 24.78
C TYR A 65 -0.20 46.02 23.76
N THR A 66 -0.20 44.73 24.15
CA THR A 66 0.12 43.62 23.29
C THR A 66 -1.04 42.68 23.18
N MET A 67 -1.56 42.50 21.95
CA MET A 67 -2.53 41.45 21.60
C MET A 67 -1.79 40.18 21.28
N THR A 68 -2.09 39.08 21.96
CA THR A 68 -1.47 37.77 21.80
C THR A 68 -2.55 36.72 21.57
N GLU A 69 -2.31 35.85 20.61
CA GLU A 69 -3.08 34.65 20.43
C GLU A 69 -2.52 33.54 21.32
N THR A 70 -3.33 33.01 22.24
CA THR A 70 -2.92 31.96 23.17
C THR A 70 -3.28 30.57 22.66
N LYS A 71 -4.28 30.48 21.76
CA LYS A 71 -4.68 29.30 21.04
C LYS A 71 -5.30 29.69 19.70
N PRO A 72 -4.80 29.15 18.55
CA PRO A 72 -5.40 29.45 17.26
C PRO A 72 -6.78 28.77 17.11
N ALA A 73 -7.55 29.25 16.17
CA ALA A 73 -8.75 28.58 15.70
C ALA A 73 -8.39 27.21 15.07
N ASP A 74 -9.32 26.26 15.10
CA ASP A 74 -9.09 24.93 14.53
C ASP A 74 -8.76 25.02 13.03
N GLY A 75 -7.64 24.42 12.64
CA GLY A 75 -7.14 24.45 11.26
C GLY A 75 -6.27 25.66 10.91
N TYR A 76 -5.95 26.50 11.88
CA TYR A 76 -5.11 27.67 11.71
C TYR A 76 -3.82 27.58 12.52
N VAL A 77 -2.88 28.45 12.20
CA VAL A 77 -1.55 28.55 12.83
C VAL A 77 -1.53 29.80 13.70
N THR A 78 -0.96 29.68 14.90
CA THR A 78 -0.82 30.80 15.84
C THR A 78 -0.16 32.02 15.18
N ALA A 79 -0.82 33.17 15.26
CA ALA A 79 -0.26 34.43 14.78
C ALA A 79 0.82 34.97 15.72
N GLU A 80 1.70 35.82 15.16
CA GLU A 80 2.60 36.61 15.97
C GLU A 80 1.83 37.67 16.76
N SER A 81 2.28 37.97 18.01
CA SER A 81 1.71 39.02 18.84
C SER A 81 1.82 40.39 18.17
N ILE A 82 0.82 41.24 18.35
CA ILE A 82 0.79 42.60 17.83
C ILE A 82 0.82 43.60 18.99
N THR A 83 1.81 44.50 18.95
CA THR A 83 1.90 45.61 19.90
C THR A 83 1.31 46.85 19.27
N PHE A 84 0.49 47.59 20.02
CA PHE A 84 -0.11 48.85 19.60
C PHE A 84 -0.12 49.88 20.72
N THR A 85 -0.03 51.14 20.38
CA THR A 85 -0.10 52.29 21.33
C THR A 85 -1.47 52.94 21.18
N VAL A 86 -2.16 53.22 22.30
CA VAL A 86 -3.44 53.88 22.27
C VAL A 86 -3.27 55.39 21.97
N GLU A 87 -3.90 55.83 20.89
CA GLU A 87 -3.87 57.19 20.44
C GLU A 87 -4.87 58.10 21.13
N ASN A 88 -4.58 59.40 21.27
CA ASN A 88 -5.51 60.38 21.77
C ASN A 88 -6.45 60.87 20.65
N THR A 89 -7.42 60.05 20.32
CA THR A 89 -8.38 60.31 19.25
C THR A 89 -9.78 59.91 19.70
N ALA A 90 -10.83 60.61 19.18
CA ALA A 90 -12.23 60.23 19.34
C ALA A 90 -12.65 59.14 18.31
N GLU A 91 -11.77 58.84 17.35
CA GLU A 91 -12.04 57.78 16.35
C GLU A 91 -11.74 56.41 16.89
N ILE A 92 -12.36 55.37 16.34
CA ILE A 92 -12.11 53.97 16.68
C ILE A 92 -10.75 53.59 16.06
N GLN A 93 -9.80 53.25 16.94
CA GLN A 93 -8.51 52.69 16.52
C GLN A 93 -8.66 51.21 16.18
N LYS A 94 -8.14 50.77 15.02
CA LYS A 94 -8.27 49.40 14.54
C LYS A 94 -6.94 48.66 14.63
N VAL A 95 -6.99 47.45 15.13
CA VAL A 95 -5.87 46.51 15.19
C VAL A 95 -6.34 45.17 14.61
N GLU A 96 -5.61 44.66 13.63
CA GLU A 96 -6.00 43.42 12.91
C GLU A 96 -4.89 42.36 13.06
N MET A 97 -5.24 41.17 13.57
CA MET A 97 -4.40 39.98 13.61
C MET A 97 -4.88 38.97 12.60
N LYS A 98 -3.96 38.44 11.77
CA LYS A 98 -4.26 37.52 10.67
C LYS A 98 -3.66 36.14 10.89
N ASP A 99 -4.47 35.11 10.68
CA ASP A 99 -4.02 33.73 10.71
C ASP A 99 -3.90 33.13 9.32
N ASP A 100 -2.82 32.39 9.13
CA ASP A 100 -2.66 31.46 8.01
C ASP A 100 -3.19 30.08 8.43
N VAL A 101 -3.49 29.24 7.44
CA VAL A 101 -4.00 27.88 7.66
C VAL A 101 -2.87 26.88 7.86
N THR A 102 -3.14 25.77 8.55
CA THR A 102 -2.27 24.59 8.50
C THR A 102 -2.29 23.99 7.10
N LYS A 103 -1.15 23.44 6.64
CA LYS A 103 -0.99 22.88 5.30
C LYS A 103 -0.29 21.53 5.39
N VAL A 104 -0.91 20.49 4.84
CA VAL A 104 -0.38 19.12 4.83
C VAL A 104 -0.40 18.62 3.39
N GLU A 105 0.74 18.07 2.93
CA GLU A 105 0.89 17.43 1.64
C GLU A 105 1.18 15.93 1.87
N ILE A 106 0.34 15.06 1.32
CA ILE A 106 0.42 13.61 1.50
C ILE A 106 0.72 12.95 0.17
N SER A 107 1.91 12.33 0.07
CA SER A 107 2.33 11.53 -1.07
C SER A 107 2.09 10.05 -0.81
N LYS A 108 1.48 9.37 -1.77
CA LYS A 108 1.37 7.92 -1.82
C LYS A 108 2.30 7.41 -2.92
N THR A 109 3.46 6.84 -2.54
CA THR A 109 4.53 6.54 -3.49
C THR A 109 4.93 5.07 -3.49
N ASP A 110 5.67 4.66 -4.53
CA ASP A 110 6.38 3.40 -4.52
C ASP A 110 7.45 3.36 -3.41
N ILE A 111 8.06 2.21 -3.20
CA ILE A 111 9.05 2.02 -2.13
C ILE A 111 10.28 2.92 -2.29
N THR A 112 10.59 3.40 -3.50
CA THR A 112 11.69 4.35 -3.75
C THR A 112 11.35 5.74 -3.22
N GLY A 113 10.08 6.11 -3.20
CA GLY A 113 9.59 7.42 -2.83
C GLY A 113 9.62 8.44 -3.97
N GLU A 114 9.88 8.00 -5.20
CA GLU A 114 10.04 8.89 -6.36
C GLU A 114 8.79 8.95 -7.26
N THR A 115 7.97 7.89 -7.24
CA THR A 115 6.81 7.77 -8.13
C THR A 115 5.52 7.71 -7.32
N GLU A 116 4.62 8.68 -7.54
CA GLU A 116 3.26 8.62 -7.00
C GLU A 116 2.53 7.42 -7.59
N ILE A 117 1.77 6.71 -6.73
CA ILE A 117 0.99 5.53 -7.13
C ILE A 117 -0.51 5.85 -7.02
N PRO A 118 -1.20 5.99 -8.17
CA PRO A 118 -2.62 6.29 -8.18
C PRO A 118 -3.47 5.04 -7.94
N GLY A 119 -4.63 5.25 -7.30
CA GLY A 119 -5.64 4.22 -7.09
C GLY A 119 -5.65 3.58 -5.70
N ALA A 120 -4.77 3.99 -4.77
CA ALA A 120 -4.87 3.63 -3.36
C ALA A 120 -6.07 4.32 -2.72
N LYS A 121 -6.84 3.64 -1.88
CA LYS A 121 -7.87 4.26 -1.05
C LYS A 121 -7.28 4.59 0.31
N LEU A 122 -7.27 5.88 0.63
CA LEU A 122 -6.65 6.43 1.81
C LEU A 122 -7.68 7.13 2.69
N THR A 123 -7.47 7.05 4.00
CA THR A 123 -8.33 7.68 5.00
C THR A 123 -7.47 8.29 6.11
N ILE A 124 -7.81 9.52 6.52
CA ILE A 124 -7.28 10.15 7.73
C ILE A 124 -8.28 9.92 8.85
N LEU A 125 -7.78 9.43 9.96
CA LEU A 125 -8.53 9.22 11.20
C LEU A 125 -7.99 10.16 12.28
N ASP A 126 -8.89 10.70 13.09
CA ASP A 126 -8.52 11.46 14.28
C ASP A 126 -8.10 10.53 15.44
N LYS A 127 -7.84 11.13 16.61
CA LYS A 127 -7.45 10.40 17.83
C LYS A 127 -8.54 9.44 18.39
N ASP A 128 -9.77 9.59 17.94
CA ASP A 128 -10.94 8.80 18.37
C ASP A 128 -11.37 7.82 17.24
N ASP A 129 -10.47 7.58 16.25
CA ASP A 129 -10.69 6.74 15.06
C ASP A 129 -11.87 7.22 14.18
N GLN A 130 -12.25 8.52 14.27
CA GLN A 130 -13.28 9.07 13.40
C GLN A 130 -12.65 9.50 12.08
N VAL A 131 -13.36 9.25 10.98
CA VAL A 131 -12.92 9.64 9.64
C VAL A 131 -12.97 11.16 9.50
N VAL A 132 -11.81 11.76 9.24
CA VAL A 132 -11.66 13.19 8.94
C VAL A 132 -11.78 13.43 7.44
N GLU A 133 -11.07 12.63 6.65
CA GLU A 133 -11.06 12.72 5.18
C GLU A 133 -10.77 11.36 4.57
N SER A 134 -11.30 11.12 3.36
CA SER A 134 -11.00 9.92 2.57
C SER A 134 -10.92 10.29 1.08
N TRP A 135 -9.92 9.73 0.38
CA TRP A 135 -9.73 9.98 -1.05
C TRP A 135 -9.11 8.76 -1.75
N THR A 136 -9.02 8.85 -3.05
CA THR A 136 -8.23 7.91 -3.87
C THR A 136 -6.99 8.64 -4.37
N SER A 137 -5.80 8.06 -4.17
CA SER A 137 -4.53 8.63 -4.63
C SER A 137 -4.49 8.83 -6.13
N THR A 138 -3.76 9.84 -6.57
CA THR A 138 -3.57 10.21 -7.98
C THR A 138 -2.08 10.18 -8.37
N GLU A 139 -1.73 10.71 -9.53
CA GLU A 139 -0.34 10.91 -9.95
C GLU A 139 0.31 12.15 -9.29
N GLU A 140 -0.43 12.82 -8.41
CA GLU A 140 -0.01 13.99 -7.64
C GLU A 140 -0.28 13.76 -6.15
N ALA A 141 0.52 14.40 -5.29
CA ALA A 141 0.30 14.40 -3.85
C ALA A 141 -1.04 15.04 -3.50
N HIS A 142 -1.67 14.54 -2.44
CA HIS A 142 -2.92 15.08 -1.91
C HIS A 142 -2.63 16.24 -0.94
N TYR A 143 -3.26 17.38 -1.18
CA TYR A 143 -3.05 18.61 -0.40
C TYR A 143 -4.26 18.93 0.44
N ILE A 144 -4.03 19.13 1.75
CA ILE A 144 -5.08 19.42 2.74
C ILE A 144 -4.75 20.75 3.42
N GLU A 145 -5.72 21.63 3.46
CA GLU A 145 -5.69 22.86 4.26
C GLU A 145 -6.65 22.75 5.43
N LYS A 146 -6.34 23.48 6.50
CA LYS A 146 -7.19 23.59 7.70
C LYS A 146 -7.38 22.28 8.47
N LEU A 147 -6.41 21.34 8.39
CA LEU A 147 -6.41 20.21 9.30
C LEU A 147 -5.97 20.69 10.69
N PRO A 148 -6.80 20.57 11.75
CA PRO A 148 -6.47 21.06 13.07
C PRO A 148 -5.14 20.53 13.61
N ILE A 149 -4.43 21.33 14.40
CA ILE A 149 -3.19 20.92 15.06
C ILE A 149 -3.44 19.69 15.90
N GLY A 150 -2.67 18.62 15.72
CA GLY A 150 -2.85 17.37 16.46
C GLY A 150 -2.29 16.16 15.74
N LYS A 151 -2.56 14.99 16.33
CA LYS A 151 -2.12 13.70 15.77
C LYS A 151 -3.26 13.00 15.06
N TYR A 152 -2.95 12.46 13.89
CA TYR A 152 -3.87 11.70 13.05
C TYR A 152 -3.20 10.41 12.60
N THR A 153 -4.02 9.47 12.16
CA THR A 153 -3.60 8.23 11.52
C THR A 153 -3.97 8.26 10.05
N LEU A 154 -2.97 8.15 9.17
CA LEU A 154 -3.18 7.90 7.75
C LEU A 154 -3.23 6.39 7.55
N ARG A 155 -4.35 5.90 7.08
CA ARG A 155 -4.62 4.47 6.82
C ARG A 155 -4.84 4.23 5.34
N GLU A 156 -4.27 3.14 4.84
CA GLU A 156 -4.60 2.61 3.55
C GLU A 156 -5.70 1.55 3.70
N GLU A 157 -6.85 1.79 3.06
CA GLU A 157 -7.98 0.85 3.07
C GLU A 157 -7.89 -0.17 1.93
N GLN A 158 -7.18 0.19 0.85
CA GLN A 158 -6.95 -0.67 -0.30
C GLN A 158 -5.73 -0.17 -1.10
N ALA A 159 -4.78 -1.08 -1.34
CA ALA A 159 -3.66 -0.80 -2.24
C ALA A 159 -4.04 -0.98 -3.72
N PRO A 160 -3.40 -0.29 -4.65
CA PRO A 160 -3.60 -0.49 -6.07
C PRO A 160 -3.11 -1.86 -6.53
N LYS A 161 -3.64 -2.35 -7.66
CA LYS A 161 -3.21 -3.62 -8.24
C LYS A 161 -1.69 -3.71 -8.41
N GLY A 162 -1.10 -4.78 -7.91
CA GLY A 162 0.33 -5.07 -7.99
C GLY A 162 1.12 -4.60 -6.77
N TYR A 163 0.53 -3.72 -5.96
CA TYR A 163 1.12 -3.24 -4.71
C TYR A 163 0.57 -4.00 -3.50
N LEU A 164 1.30 -3.89 -2.41
CA LEU A 164 0.96 -4.47 -1.11
C LEU A 164 0.49 -3.37 -0.18
N MET A 165 -0.52 -3.68 0.62
CA MET A 165 -1.02 -2.78 1.65
C MET A 165 0.07 -2.49 2.68
N THR A 166 0.25 -1.22 3.02
CA THR A 166 1.22 -0.79 4.01
C THR A 166 0.59 -0.53 5.38
N ALA A 167 1.42 -0.42 6.41
CA ALA A 167 0.96 -0.10 7.76
C ALA A 167 0.55 1.37 7.87
N ASP A 168 -0.31 1.67 8.86
CA ASP A 168 -0.73 3.02 9.19
C ASP A 168 0.47 3.95 9.44
N VAL A 169 0.37 5.21 8.99
CA VAL A 169 1.35 6.28 9.18
C VAL A 169 0.77 7.33 10.11
N THR A 170 1.53 7.75 11.13
CA THR A 170 1.12 8.87 11.99
C THR A 170 1.41 10.20 11.32
N ILE A 171 0.41 11.08 11.25
CA ILE A 171 0.53 12.48 10.87
C ILE A 171 0.53 13.31 12.16
N ASP A 172 1.53 14.16 12.36
CA ASP A 172 1.63 15.08 13.49
C ASP A 172 1.55 16.52 12.96
N VAL A 173 0.32 17.05 12.86
CA VAL A 173 0.06 18.41 12.38
C VAL A 173 0.52 19.40 13.42
N LYS A 174 1.54 20.17 13.07
CA LYS A 174 2.19 21.14 13.95
C LYS A 174 1.73 22.57 13.67
N ASP A 175 1.91 23.41 14.65
CA ASP A 175 1.71 24.84 14.57
C ASP A 175 2.83 25.47 13.72
N THR A 176 2.68 25.46 12.39
CA THR A 176 3.61 26.04 11.43
C THR A 176 2.89 26.42 10.12
N ARG A 177 3.35 27.53 9.52
CA ARG A 177 2.89 28.02 8.21
C ARG A 177 3.45 27.24 7.03
N GLU A 178 4.47 26.40 7.27
CA GLU A 178 5.10 25.60 6.24
C GLU A 178 4.23 24.40 5.85
N ILE A 179 4.38 23.95 4.61
CA ILE A 179 3.73 22.70 4.14
C ILE A 179 4.40 21.52 4.83
N GLN A 180 3.63 20.77 5.59
CA GLN A 180 4.07 19.57 6.30
C GLN A 180 3.90 18.36 5.39
N LYS A 181 5.01 17.68 5.07
CA LYS A 181 5.01 16.57 4.11
C LYS A 181 4.91 15.22 4.82
N VAL A 182 4.03 14.37 4.34
CA VAL A 182 3.83 13.00 4.79
C VAL A 182 3.96 12.08 3.58
N VAL A 183 4.71 10.97 3.71
CA VAL A 183 4.88 9.99 2.63
C VAL A 183 4.48 8.62 3.13
N MET A 184 3.54 7.99 2.45
CA MET A 184 3.17 6.59 2.63
C MET A 184 3.67 5.79 1.43
N LYS A 185 4.45 4.72 1.69
CA LYS A 185 5.13 3.95 0.66
C LYS A 185 4.60 2.53 0.55
N ASP A 186 4.39 2.05 -0.67
CA ASP A 186 4.05 0.66 -0.94
C ASP A 186 5.18 -0.07 -1.65
N ASP A 187 5.36 -1.34 -1.28
CA ASP A 187 6.16 -2.29 -2.05
C ASP A 187 5.25 -3.07 -3.01
N THR A 188 5.85 -3.72 -4.00
CA THR A 188 5.15 -4.55 -4.97
C THR A 188 5.17 -6.02 -4.55
N ALA A 189 4.13 -6.77 -4.91
CA ALA A 189 4.14 -8.22 -4.78
C ALA A 189 5.26 -8.83 -5.64
N LYS A 190 5.89 -9.90 -5.14
CA LYS A 190 6.99 -10.60 -5.81
C LYS A 190 6.58 -12.02 -6.21
N GLY A 191 7.26 -12.58 -7.18
CA GLY A 191 7.07 -13.94 -7.65
C GLY A 191 8.22 -14.86 -7.24
N LYS A 192 7.90 -16.13 -6.97
CA LYS A 192 8.86 -17.17 -6.63
C LYS A 192 8.56 -18.43 -7.44
N VAL A 193 9.56 -19.03 -8.05
CA VAL A 193 9.45 -20.31 -8.72
C VAL A 193 9.80 -21.44 -7.75
N ILE A 194 8.92 -22.42 -7.68
CA ILE A 194 9.13 -23.70 -6.97
C ILE A 194 9.29 -24.79 -8.05
N LEU A 195 10.34 -25.58 -7.95
CA LEU A 195 10.64 -26.67 -8.87
C LEU A 195 10.73 -27.99 -8.11
N ASN A 196 9.99 -28.98 -8.59
CA ASN A 196 10.08 -30.37 -8.16
C ASN A 196 10.45 -31.24 -9.36
N LYS A 197 11.55 -31.98 -9.27
CA LYS A 197 12.11 -32.79 -10.35
C LYS A 197 12.17 -34.25 -9.96
N THR A 198 11.52 -35.12 -10.74
CA THR A 198 11.44 -36.56 -10.47
C THR A 198 11.76 -37.39 -11.71
N ASP A 199 12.09 -38.67 -11.49
CA ASP A 199 12.14 -39.68 -12.53
C ASP A 199 10.71 -40.00 -13.02
N LYS A 200 10.51 -40.00 -14.33
CA LYS A 200 9.20 -40.18 -14.96
C LYS A 200 8.60 -41.58 -14.69
N SER A 201 9.43 -42.59 -14.55
CA SER A 201 9.00 -43.97 -14.41
C SER A 201 8.81 -44.39 -12.96
N SER A 202 9.76 -44.02 -12.06
CA SER A 202 9.74 -44.42 -10.65
C SER A 202 9.09 -43.38 -9.72
N GLY A 203 9.03 -42.10 -10.14
CA GLY A 203 8.64 -40.99 -9.29
C GLY A 203 9.71 -40.54 -8.29
N GLU A 204 10.89 -41.17 -8.29
CA GLU A 204 11.98 -40.83 -7.37
C GLU A 204 12.54 -39.44 -7.64
N PRO A 205 12.93 -38.68 -6.59
CA PRO A 205 13.46 -37.35 -6.75
C PRO A 205 14.83 -37.34 -7.45
N LEU A 206 15.03 -36.39 -8.35
CA LEU A 206 16.30 -36.22 -9.08
C LEU A 206 17.11 -35.05 -8.51
N LYS A 207 18.19 -35.41 -7.78
CA LYS A 207 19.13 -34.46 -7.19
C LYS A 207 20.17 -34.01 -8.19
N GLY A 208 20.42 -32.69 -8.28
CA GLY A 208 21.54 -32.13 -9.04
C GLY A 208 21.23 -31.75 -10.49
N VAL A 209 19.96 -31.80 -10.88
CA VAL A 209 19.47 -31.27 -12.15
C VAL A 209 19.51 -29.75 -12.09
N GLU A 210 20.03 -29.11 -13.17
CA GLU A 210 20.18 -27.66 -13.22
C GLU A 210 19.23 -27.02 -14.23
N PHE A 211 18.57 -25.96 -13.80
CA PHE A 211 17.65 -25.13 -14.60
C PHE A 211 18.11 -23.69 -14.58
N GLU A 212 17.98 -23.01 -15.70
CA GLU A 212 18.13 -21.56 -15.77
C GLU A 212 16.77 -20.87 -15.81
N LEU A 213 16.59 -19.90 -14.91
CA LEU A 213 15.51 -18.93 -15.00
C LEU A 213 16.00 -17.75 -15.86
N ARG A 214 15.30 -17.44 -16.93
CA ARG A 214 15.68 -16.45 -17.93
C ARG A 214 14.60 -15.39 -18.09
N ASP A 215 14.99 -14.17 -18.46
CA ASP A 215 14.06 -13.12 -18.89
C ASP A 215 13.52 -13.37 -20.30
N SER A 216 12.62 -12.50 -20.76
CA SER A 216 12.01 -12.58 -22.09
C SER A 216 13.01 -12.42 -23.25
N LYS A 217 14.21 -11.87 -22.99
CA LYS A 217 15.30 -11.70 -23.95
C LYS A 217 16.30 -12.88 -23.94
N GLY A 218 16.06 -13.86 -23.04
CA GLY A 218 16.91 -15.04 -22.89
C GLY A 218 18.12 -14.84 -21.98
N LYS A 219 18.25 -13.69 -21.31
CA LYS A 219 19.30 -13.45 -20.31
C LYS A 219 19.06 -14.33 -19.09
N VAL A 220 20.08 -15.07 -18.66
CA VAL A 220 20.05 -15.86 -17.44
C VAL A 220 20.01 -14.93 -16.23
N LEU A 221 19.01 -15.12 -15.38
CA LEU A 221 18.81 -14.38 -14.14
C LEU A 221 19.33 -15.17 -12.94
N GLU A 222 19.09 -16.49 -12.95
CA GLU A 222 19.48 -17.41 -11.89
C GLU A 222 19.60 -18.83 -12.43
N THR A 223 20.47 -19.65 -11.79
CA THR A 223 20.55 -21.10 -12.00
C THR A 223 20.03 -21.80 -10.75
N LEU A 224 18.99 -22.61 -10.93
CA LEU A 224 18.39 -23.45 -9.89
C LEU A 224 18.97 -24.84 -9.98
N LYS A 225 19.36 -25.45 -8.84
CA LYS A 225 19.87 -26.81 -8.77
C LYS A 225 19.07 -27.62 -7.75
N THR A 226 18.52 -28.73 -8.18
CA THR A 226 17.69 -29.58 -7.34
C THR A 226 18.49 -30.24 -6.20
N ASP A 227 17.91 -30.25 -5.02
CA ASP A 227 18.44 -30.89 -3.80
C ASP A 227 18.15 -32.40 -3.74
N ALA A 228 18.37 -33.04 -2.58
CA ALA A 228 18.14 -34.46 -2.37
C ALA A 228 16.66 -34.88 -2.50
N ALA A 229 15.74 -33.94 -2.31
CA ALA A 229 14.30 -34.12 -2.50
C ALA A 229 13.83 -33.81 -3.92
N GLY A 230 14.76 -33.54 -4.85
CA GLY A 230 14.43 -33.09 -6.21
C GLY A 230 13.87 -31.64 -6.26
N HIS A 231 14.04 -30.89 -5.18
CA HIS A 231 13.43 -29.58 -4.99
C HIS A 231 14.44 -28.45 -5.23
N ALA A 232 13.95 -27.32 -5.80
CA ALA A 232 14.68 -26.07 -5.85
C ALA A 232 13.71 -24.88 -5.81
N GLU A 233 14.17 -23.74 -5.27
CA GLU A 233 13.40 -22.49 -5.21
C GLU A 233 14.24 -21.35 -5.81
N SER A 234 13.57 -20.41 -6.46
CA SER A 234 14.20 -19.19 -6.95
C SER A 234 14.26 -18.10 -5.88
N LYS A 235 15.03 -17.07 -6.14
CA LYS A 235 14.87 -15.75 -5.49
C LYS A 235 13.53 -15.14 -5.85
N LEU A 236 13.26 -13.99 -5.23
CA LEU A 236 12.07 -13.20 -5.55
C LEU A 236 12.29 -12.36 -6.81
N TYR A 237 11.29 -12.32 -7.67
CA TYR A 237 11.28 -11.57 -8.92
C TYR A 237 10.06 -10.65 -9.02
N GLU A 238 10.18 -9.56 -9.78
CA GLU A 238 9.05 -8.69 -10.07
C GLU A 238 7.95 -9.44 -10.84
N ILE A 239 6.69 -9.21 -10.47
CA ILE A 239 5.57 -9.87 -11.15
C ILE A 239 5.06 -9.06 -12.35
N ALA A 240 5.31 -7.74 -12.34
CA ALA A 240 4.81 -6.83 -13.35
C ALA A 240 5.75 -5.64 -13.57
N THR A 241 5.57 -4.98 -14.72
CA THR A 241 6.05 -3.62 -14.95
C THR A 241 5.00 -2.63 -14.52
N PHE A 242 5.46 -1.44 -14.12
CA PHE A 242 4.60 -0.32 -13.74
C PHE A 242 4.88 0.87 -14.65
N LYS A 243 3.83 1.63 -14.96
CA LYS A 243 3.92 2.87 -15.72
C LYS A 243 3.16 3.96 -14.98
N ASN A 244 3.84 5.04 -14.66
CA ASN A 244 3.29 6.12 -13.83
C ASN A 244 2.62 5.58 -12.55
N GLY A 245 3.31 4.69 -11.83
CA GLY A 245 2.78 4.07 -10.62
C GLY A 245 1.64 3.07 -10.80
N LYS A 246 1.17 2.82 -12.02
CA LYS A 246 0.09 1.87 -12.33
C LYS A 246 0.64 0.56 -12.85
N TYR A 247 0.02 -0.55 -12.43
CA TYR A 247 0.27 -1.88 -13.01
C TYR A 247 0.08 -1.81 -14.53
N ASP A 248 1.12 -2.14 -15.28
CA ASP A 248 1.12 -2.11 -16.74
C ASP A 248 0.97 -3.52 -17.30
N THR A 249 2.03 -4.32 -17.22
CA THR A 249 2.09 -5.64 -17.87
C THR A 249 2.74 -6.67 -16.96
N ALA A 250 2.19 -7.89 -16.91
CA ALA A 250 2.83 -9.02 -16.26
C ALA A 250 4.17 -9.35 -16.92
N ILE A 251 5.21 -9.57 -16.13
CA ILE A 251 6.53 -9.96 -16.63
C ILE A 251 6.51 -11.45 -16.92
N LYS A 252 7.07 -11.82 -18.08
CA LYS A 252 7.28 -13.21 -18.49
C LYS A 252 8.72 -13.63 -18.28
N TYR A 253 8.89 -14.75 -17.60
CA TYR A 253 10.15 -15.44 -17.43
C TYR A 253 10.08 -16.82 -18.07
N TYR A 254 11.19 -17.49 -18.17
CA TYR A 254 11.28 -18.83 -18.76
C TYR A 254 12.21 -19.71 -17.95
N LEU A 255 11.74 -20.91 -17.62
CA LEU A 255 12.51 -21.94 -16.95
C LEU A 255 12.95 -22.99 -17.98
N VAL A 256 14.23 -23.28 -18.04
CA VAL A 256 14.84 -24.20 -19.04
C VAL A 256 15.83 -25.10 -18.34
N GLU A 257 15.69 -26.42 -18.51
CA GLU A 257 16.68 -27.38 -18.05
C GLU A 257 17.98 -27.27 -18.89
N THR A 258 19.12 -27.11 -18.21
CA THR A 258 20.41 -26.96 -18.86
C THR A 258 21.37 -28.11 -18.60
N LYS A 259 21.11 -28.90 -17.51
CA LYS A 259 21.87 -30.07 -17.15
C LYS A 259 21.00 -31.09 -16.47
N THR A 260 21.04 -32.33 -16.94
CA THR A 260 20.41 -33.47 -16.29
C THR A 260 21.45 -34.42 -15.70
N LEU A 261 21.02 -35.55 -15.15
CA LEU A 261 21.87 -36.60 -14.61
C LEU A 261 22.32 -37.56 -15.70
N ASP A 262 23.43 -38.26 -15.46
CA ASP A 262 23.91 -39.31 -16.37
C ASP A 262 22.84 -40.39 -16.54
N GLY A 263 22.63 -40.79 -17.82
CA GLY A 263 21.64 -41.78 -18.18
C GLY A 263 20.19 -41.24 -18.32
N TYR A 264 19.97 -39.93 -18.18
CA TYR A 264 18.69 -39.28 -18.44
C TYR A 264 18.73 -38.43 -19.72
N THR A 265 17.59 -38.30 -20.38
CA THR A 265 17.41 -37.38 -21.51
C THR A 265 17.21 -35.98 -20.99
N LEU A 266 17.98 -35.01 -21.51
CA LEU A 266 17.86 -33.58 -21.21
C LEU A 266 16.56 -33.04 -21.85
N ASP A 267 15.67 -32.45 -21.03
CA ASP A 267 14.46 -31.78 -21.50
C ASP A 267 14.74 -30.28 -21.74
N GLN A 268 14.93 -29.88 -22.97
CA GLN A 268 15.17 -28.50 -23.37
C GLN A 268 13.88 -27.67 -23.55
N THR A 269 12.75 -28.17 -23.10
CA THR A 269 11.48 -27.46 -23.18
C THR A 269 11.59 -26.14 -22.42
N LYS A 270 11.13 -25.09 -23.08
CA LYS A 270 11.08 -23.75 -22.50
C LYS A 270 9.74 -23.54 -21.80
N HIS A 271 9.71 -23.59 -20.47
CA HIS A 271 8.50 -23.39 -19.67
C HIS A 271 8.31 -21.92 -19.39
N GLU A 272 7.18 -21.33 -19.82
CA GLU A 272 6.82 -19.94 -19.49
C GLU A 272 6.43 -19.83 -18.01
N VAL A 273 6.98 -18.83 -17.34
CA VAL A 273 6.69 -18.48 -15.96
C VAL A 273 6.04 -17.10 -15.94
N THR A 274 4.81 -17.02 -15.50
CA THR A 274 4.09 -15.76 -15.29
C THR A 274 3.45 -15.78 -13.91
N PHE A 275 3.76 -14.75 -13.10
CA PHE A 275 3.19 -14.59 -11.77
C PHE A 275 1.93 -13.74 -11.88
N SER A 276 0.81 -14.26 -11.39
CA SER A 276 -0.47 -13.52 -11.36
C SER A 276 -0.67 -12.85 -10.02
N TYR A 277 -0.79 -11.52 -10.02
CA TYR A 277 -1.13 -10.79 -8.80
C TYR A 277 -2.42 -11.35 -8.19
N VAL A 278 -2.41 -11.61 -6.88
CA VAL A 278 -3.54 -12.19 -6.13
C VAL A 278 -4.35 -11.10 -5.43
N ASN A 279 -3.73 -10.42 -4.46
CA ASN A 279 -4.32 -9.30 -3.72
C ASN A 279 -3.21 -8.52 -2.97
N ASP A 280 -3.58 -7.44 -2.31
CA ASP A 280 -2.70 -6.53 -1.59
C ASP A 280 -2.12 -7.08 -0.26
N SER A 281 -2.56 -8.27 0.13
CA SER A 281 -2.10 -8.97 1.34
C SER A 281 -1.23 -10.20 1.03
N THR A 282 -0.93 -10.45 -0.26
CA THR A 282 -0.13 -11.61 -0.72
C THR A 282 1.23 -11.11 -1.21
N PRO A 283 2.27 -11.08 -0.34
CA PRO A 283 3.57 -10.52 -0.69
C PRO A 283 4.36 -11.38 -1.67
N VAL A 284 4.13 -12.70 -1.68
CA VAL A 284 4.82 -13.63 -2.56
C VAL A 284 3.82 -14.52 -3.27
N VAL A 285 3.88 -14.52 -4.61
CA VAL A 285 3.11 -15.39 -5.48
C VAL A 285 4.00 -16.52 -5.94
N GLU A 286 3.65 -17.77 -5.63
CA GLU A 286 4.43 -18.94 -6.01
C GLU A 286 3.87 -19.61 -7.27
N VAL A 287 4.77 -20.03 -8.17
CA VAL A 287 4.44 -20.87 -9.31
C VAL A 287 5.27 -22.15 -9.23
N THR A 288 4.59 -23.28 -9.14
CA THR A 288 5.22 -24.59 -8.98
C THR A 288 5.28 -25.33 -10.31
N PHE A 289 6.45 -25.82 -10.65
CA PHE A 289 6.71 -26.74 -11.75
C PHE A 289 7.03 -28.15 -11.21
N ASN A 290 6.23 -29.12 -11.59
CA ASN A 290 6.49 -30.53 -11.35
C ASN A 290 6.95 -31.15 -12.67
N LEU A 291 8.26 -31.32 -12.85
CA LEU A 291 8.88 -31.76 -14.08
C LEU A 291 9.54 -33.13 -13.89
N THR A 292 9.55 -33.93 -14.96
CA THR A 292 10.14 -35.25 -14.95
C THR A 292 11.22 -35.37 -15.99
N ASN A 293 12.25 -36.25 -15.77
CA ASN A 293 13.11 -36.75 -16.80
C ASN A 293 12.94 -38.26 -16.97
N GLU A 294 13.15 -38.73 -18.18
CA GLU A 294 13.12 -40.14 -18.53
C GLU A 294 14.50 -40.64 -18.98
N LYS A 295 14.76 -41.92 -18.74
CA LYS A 295 15.91 -42.59 -19.33
C LYS A 295 15.57 -42.98 -20.75
N PRO A 296 16.54 -42.91 -21.68
CA PRO A 296 16.33 -43.42 -23.04
C PRO A 296 15.89 -44.88 -23.00
N GLU A 297 14.90 -45.23 -23.82
CA GLU A 297 14.54 -46.64 -23.99
C GLU A 297 15.75 -47.39 -24.51
N VAL A 298 16.20 -48.43 -23.82
CA VAL A 298 17.18 -49.35 -24.34
C VAL A 298 16.45 -50.23 -25.36
N PRO A 299 16.86 -50.22 -26.64
CA PRO A 299 16.24 -51.09 -27.63
C PRO A 299 16.35 -52.54 -27.11
N GLU A 300 15.22 -53.23 -27.01
CA GLU A 300 15.23 -54.68 -26.73
C GLU A 300 16.10 -55.34 -27.78
N THR A 301 17.19 -56.01 -27.37
CA THR A 301 17.96 -56.86 -28.26
C THR A 301 17.00 -57.95 -28.77
N PRO A 302 16.89 -58.13 -30.09
CA PRO A 302 16.02 -59.17 -30.62
C PRO A 302 16.40 -60.48 -29.95
N ASN A 303 15.44 -61.16 -29.35
CA ASN A 303 15.61 -62.50 -28.79
C ASN A 303 16.24 -63.39 -29.86
N THR A 304 17.44 -63.93 -29.57
CA THR A 304 18.10 -64.93 -30.36
C THR A 304 17.13 -66.09 -30.53
N PRO A 305 16.81 -66.56 -31.77
CA PRO A 305 15.87 -67.66 -31.93
C PRO A 305 16.42 -68.90 -31.21
N GLU A 306 15.63 -69.44 -30.29
CA GLU A 306 15.89 -70.73 -29.68
C GLU A 306 16.01 -71.80 -30.77
N THR A 307 17.09 -72.54 -30.74
CA THR A 307 17.36 -73.69 -31.61
C THR A 307 16.28 -74.75 -31.36
N PRO A 308 15.59 -75.33 -32.39
CA PRO A 308 14.56 -76.29 -32.18
C PRO A 308 15.14 -77.59 -31.61
N GLN A 309 14.71 -77.98 -30.40
CA GLN A 309 14.91 -79.34 -29.88
C GLN A 309 13.95 -80.30 -30.61
N SER A 310 14.56 -81.33 -31.23
CA SER A 310 13.85 -82.45 -31.82
C SER A 310 12.99 -83.22 -30.77
N HIS A 311 11.69 -83.24 -30.97
CA HIS A 311 10.82 -84.16 -30.25
C HIS A 311 10.38 -85.27 -31.13
N GLU A 312 10.62 -86.48 -30.61
CA GLU A 312 10.21 -87.77 -31.07
C GLU A 312 8.66 -87.93 -31.04
N GLU A 313 8.06 -88.54 -32.06
CA GLU A 313 6.63 -88.79 -32.22
C GLU A 313 6.12 -89.84 -31.22
N THR A 314 4.97 -89.62 -30.65
CA THR A 314 4.03 -90.65 -30.26
C THR A 314 2.61 -90.28 -30.61
N LYS A 315 2.03 -91.03 -31.49
CA LYS A 315 0.61 -90.99 -31.92
C LYS A 315 -0.34 -91.39 -30.75
N VAL A 316 -1.46 -90.77 -30.62
CA VAL A 316 -2.77 -91.43 -30.48
C VAL A 316 -3.93 -90.44 -30.71
N SER A 317 -4.89 -90.92 -31.53
CA SER A 317 -6.15 -90.38 -32.02
C SER A 317 -7.15 -89.85 -30.94
N ASN A 318 -7.94 -88.85 -31.26
CA ASN A 318 -9.37 -88.93 -31.59
C ASN A 318 -10.05 -87.53 -31.54
N ALA A 319 -10.96 -87.39 -32.43
CA ALA A 319 -11.78 -86.23 -32.83
C ALA A 319 -12.86 -85.80 -31.81
N PRO A 320 -13.83 -84.95 -32.17
CA PRO A 320 -13.85 -83.49 -31.86
C PRO A 320 -15.04 -83.18 -30.95
N LYS A 321 -15.01 -81.99 -30.27
CA LYS A 321 -16.26 -81.37 -29.77
C LYS A 321 -16.23 -79.87 -29.96
N THR A 322 -17.20 -79.42 -30.73
CA THR A 322 -17.67 -78.07 -30.91
C THR A 322 -18.07 -77.42 -29.58
N GLY A 323 -17.75 -76.14 -29.41
CA GLY A 323 -18.26 -75.30 -28.32
C GLY A 323 -17.85 -73.83 -28.50
N ASP A 324 -18.73 -73.15 -29.17
CA ASP A 324 -18.73 -71.70 -29.36
C ASP A 324 -18.78 -70.95 -28.01
N SER A 325 -17.92 -69.97 -27.78
CA SER A 325 -18.20 -68.82 -26.91
C SER A 325 -17.32 -67.65 -27.28
N THR A 326 -17.89 -66.79 -28.04
CA THR A 326 -17.42 -65.42 -28.29
C THR A 326 -17.30 -64.67 -26.99
N ASN A 327 -16.08 -64.18 -26.63
CA ASN A 327 -15.90 -63.11 -25.67
C ASN A 327 -15.30 -61.90 -26.38
N ILE A 328 -16.19 -60.98 -26.68
CA ILE A 328 -15.88 -59.64 -27.17
C ILE A 328 -15.40 -58.82 -25.99
N TRP A 329 -14.12 -58.48 -25.94
CA TRP A 329 -13.61 -57.45 -25.04
C TRP A 329 -13.59 -56.10 -25.76
N LEU A 330 -14.57 -55.24 -25.43
CA LEU A 330 -14.56 -53.81 -25.81
C LEU A 330 -13.46 -53.05 -25.03
N PRO A 331 -12.71 -52.17 -25.68
CA PRO A 331 -11.87 -51.25 -24.96
C PRO A 331 -12.72 -50.10 -24.40
N ILE A 332 -12.72 -49.94 -23.09
CA ILE A 332 -13.32 -48.81 -22.41
C ILE A 332 -12.42 -47.58 -22.61
N LEU A 333 -12.93 -46.65 -23.37
CA LEU A 333 -12.34 -45.30 -23.53
C LEU A 333 -12.62 -44.52 -22.25
N LEU A 334 -11.61 -44.30 -21.39
CA LEU A 334 -11.72 -43.45 -20.20
C LEU A 334 -11.55 -42.00 -20.63
N LEU A 335 -12.66 -41.29 -20.73
CA LEU A 335 -12.72 -39.84 -20.88
C LEU A 335 -12.46 -39.19 -19.50
N VAL A 336 -11.30 -38.64 -19.31
CA VAL A 336 -10.98 -37.85 -18.10
C VAL A 336 -11.54 -36.44 -18.30
N ILE A 337 -12.67 -36.17 -17.68
CA ILE A 337 -13.21 -34.81 -17.52
C ILE A 337 -12.48 -34.20 -16.31
N SER A 338 -11.68 -33.19 -16.56
CA SER A 338 -11.10 -32.38 -15.50
C SER A 338 -12.15 -31.45 -14.91
N THR A 339 -12.74 -31.85 -13.80
CA THR A 339 -13.54 -30.94 -12.97
C THR A 339 -12.61 -30.22 -12.00
N GLY A 340 -12.58 -28.88 -12.10
CA GLY A 340 -11.88 -28.01 -11.18
C GLY A 340 -12.36 -28.20 -9.74
N GLY A 341 -11.42 -28.57 -8.86
CA GLY A 341 -11.66 -28.66 -7.42
C GLY A 341 -11.65 -27.27 -6.79
N MET A 342 -12.79 -26.84 -6.27
CA MET A 342 -12.87 -25.74 -5.31
C MET A 342 -12.14 -26.13 -4.02
N ALA A 343 -11.08 -25.40 -3.69
CA ALA A 343 -10.48 -25.46 -2.37
C ALA A 343 -11.37 -24.68 -1.39
N GLY A 344 -12.01 -25.41 -0.47
CA GLY A 344 -12.77 -24.81 0.62
C GLY A 344 -11.87 -24.13 1.63
N LEU A 345 -12.11 -22.84 1.86
CA LEU A 345 -11.51 -22.06 2.95
C LEU A 345 -12.03 -22.59 4.30
N TYR A 346 -11.12 -23.12 5.11
CA TYR A 346 -11.40 -23.49 6.50
C TYR A 346 -11.12 -22.27 7.40
N ILE A 347 -12.15 -21.46 7.69
CA ILE A 347 -12.05 -20.35 8.64
C ILE A 347 -12.09 -20.93 10.06
N ARG A 348 -10.97 -20.92 10.74
CA ARG A 348 -10.87 -21.24 12.18
C ARG A 348 -11.20 -20.01 13.01
N LYS A 349 -12.46 -19.90 13.44
CA LYS A 349 -12.94 -18.91 14.40
C LYS A 349 -12.31 -19.19 15.77
N LYS A 350 -11.36 -18.36 16.22
CA LYS A 350 -10.92 -18.34 17.62
C LYS A 350 -11.98 -17.64 18.46
N LYS A 351 -12.66 -18.39 19.34
CA LYS A 351 -13.44 -17.85 20.46
C LYS A 351 -12.48 -17.33 21.51
N ASN A 352 -12.54 -16.05 21.77
CA ASN A 352 -12.02 -15.50 23.03
C ASN A 352 -13.13 -15.57 24.07
N ILE A 353 -12.84 -16.27 25.16
CA ILE A 353 -13.60 -16.26 26.41
C ILE A 353 -12.73 -15.51 27.44
N LYS A 354 -13.37 -14.49 28.01
CA LYS A 354 -12.99 -13.60 29.11
C LYS A 354 -11.97 -12.51 28.82
#